data_2319947bd498bd782e49541b851ca173
#
_entry.id   2319947bd498bd782e49541b851ca173
#
_cell.length_a   1.000
_cell.length_b   1.000
_cell.length_c   1.000
_cell.angle_alpha   90.00
_cell.angle_beta   90.00
_cell.angle_gamma   90.00
#
_symmetry.space_group_name_H-M   'P 1'
#
loop_
_entity.id
_entity.type
_entity.pdbx_description
1 polymer ?
#
loop_
_entity_poly.entity_id
_entity_poly.type
_entity_poly.pdbx_seq_one_letter_code
_entity_poly.pdbx_strand_id
1 'polypeptide(L)'
;ERGQLTRQFVTKWGAYVQRIHGVPVGVWAERMVPTFVNSDAANFRKALTRDTFEGAMAELNGTGHRLGDEQIITSLASLGAGTGADKPRIVARTLGALTNDLVYTPLQPCRIVDTRLTGAGTIAAGTTRNFVAINASNFTGQGGSATNCGTLGLSATAVALNVTAVAYAGTGHATVYPFGTTLPTAASVNYNAGTFATNNGIIAQIPNPLASFDFTVWTAQTSHYVVDIVGYFAPPVATALQCVETDNTNLPIPANGGTGNAVAPACA
;
A
#
# COMPACT_ATOMS: atom_id res chain seq x y z
N GLU A 1 20.33 12.62 29.61
CA GLU A 1 21.14 11.79 28.70
C GLU A 1 20.37 11.47 27.40
N ARG A 2 19.17 10.87 27.47
CA ARG A 2 18.39 10.46 26.27
C ARG A 2 18.09 11.62 25.31
N GLY A 3 17.70 12.80 25.81
CA GLY A 3 17.46 13.97 24.97
C GLY A 3 18.72 14.47 24.23
N GLN A 4 19.91 14.30 24.81
CA GLN A 4 21.17 14.63 24.15
C GLN A 4 21.46 13.63 23.02
N LEU A 5 21.27 12.33 23.25
CA LEU A 5 21.44 11.29 22.24
C LEU A 5 20.47 11.49 21.07
N THR A 6 19.22 11.79 21.36
CA THR A 6 18.19 12.13 20.33
C THR A 6 18.64 13.33 19.50
N ARG A 7 19.08 14.42 20.14
CA ARG A 7 19.56 15.61 19.44
C ARG A 7 20.74 15.29 18.52
N GLN A 8 21.74 14.55 19.02
CA GLN A 8 22.89 14.11 18.23
C GLN A 8 22.47 13.26 17.02
N PHE A 9 21.53 12.34 17.22
CA PHE A 9 21.02 11.47 16.14
C PHE A 9 20.32 12.29 15.06
N VAL A 10 19.42 13.18 15.46
CA VAL A 10 18.70 14.05 14.53
C VAL A 10 19.66 14.99 13.80
N THR A 11 20.67 15.53 14.49
CA THR A 11 21.69 16.38 13.86
C THR A 11 22.54 15.60 12.84
N LYS A 12 22.92 14.37 13.17
CA LYS A 12 23.73 13.51 12.27
C LYS A 12 22.97 13.12 11.01
N TRP A 13 21.71 12.73 11.13
CA TRP A 13 20.98 12.09 10.04
C TRP A 13 19.89 12.95 9.38
N GLY A 14 19.51 14.05 10.00
CA GLY A 14 18.40 14.89 9.51
C GLY A 14 18.59 15.39 8.09
N ALA A 15 19.79 15.89 7.75
CA ALA A 15 20.10 16.35 6.40
C ALA A 15 20.05 15.21 5.36
N TYR A 16 20.49 14.02 5.75
CA TYR A 16 20.39 12.81 4.90
C TYR A 16 18.94 12.47 4.62
N VAL A 17 18.10 12.39 5.66
CA VAL A 17 16.68 12.05 5.53
C VAL A 17 15.94 13.07 4.66
N GLN A 18 16.21 14.35 4.86
CA GLN A 18 15.58 15.39 4.05
C GLN A 18 15.97 15.28 2.57
N ARG A 19 17.26 15.00 2.29
CA ARG A 19 17.77 14.92 0.91
C ARG A 19 17.34 13.64 0.19
N ILE A 20 17.36 12.48 0.89
CA ILE A 20 17.11 11.17 0.25
C ILE A 20 15.63 10.81 0.28
N HIS A 21 14.91 11.14 1.35
CA HIS A 21 13.50 10.76 1.51
C HIS A 21 12.53 11.93 1.33
N GLY A 22 13.03 13.15 1.09
CA GLY A 22 12.18 14.33 0.88
C GLY A 22 11.37 14.77 2.12
N VAL A 23 11.65 14.21 3.30
CA VAL A 23 10.90 14.50 4.53
C VAL A 23 11.57 15.64 5.31
N PRO A 24 10.87 16.74 5.64
CA PRO A 24 11.41 17.79 6.49
C PRO A 24 11.91 17.24 7.83
N VAL A 25 13.10 17.68 8.27
CA VAL A 25 13.78 17.17 9.47
C VAL A 25 12.88 17.20 10.71
N GLY A 26 12.12 18.28 10.92
CA GLY A 26 11.20 18.40 12.06
C GLY A 26 10.10 17.35 12.05
N VAL A 27 9.48 17.12 10.89
CA VAL A 27 8.42 16.10 10.73
C VAL A 27 8.97 14.70 10.95
N TRP A 28 10.16 14.41 10.41
CA TRP A 28 10.82 13.13 10.64
C TRP A 28 11.16 12.93 12.12
N ALA A 29 11.77 13.92 12.78
CA ALA A 29 12.15 13.85 14.19
C ALA A 29 10.92 13.60 15.08
N GLU A 30 9.81 14.27 14.81
CA GLU A 30 8.54 14.08 15.53
C GLU A 30 8.01 12.65 15.38
N ARG A 31 8.01 12.12 14.17
CA ARG A 31 7.58 10.72 13.89
C ARG A 31 8.50 9.68 14.53
N MET A 32 9.75 10.02 14.75
CA MET A 32 10.73 9.15 15.41
C MET A 32 10.64 9.14 16.94
N VAL A 33 9.85 10.03 17.56
CA VAL A 33 9.74 10.13 19.02
C VAL A 33 9.43 8.78 19.69
N PRO A 34 8.47 7.96 19.24
CA PRO A 34 8.23 6.65 19.85
C PRO A 34 9.46 5.74 19.81
N THR A 35 10.19 5.72 18.69
CA THR A 35 11.44 4.96 18.53
C THR A 35 12.49 5.46 19.50
N PHE A 36 12.68 6.77 19.62
CA PHE A 36 13.63 7.37 20.52
C PHE A 36 13.32 7.13 22.01
N VAL A 37 12.04 7.07 22.36
CA VAL A 37 11.59 6.79 23.73
C VAL A 37 11.82 5.32 24.08
N ASN A 38 11.55 4.41 23.16
CA ASN A 38 11.59 2.97 23.39
C ASN A 38 12.98 2.34 23.21
N SER A 39 13.91 3.02 22.51
CA SER A 39 15.26 2.51 22.30
C SER A 39 16.07 2.48 23.59
N ASP A 40 16.86 1.42 23.78
CA ASP A 40 17.84 1.33 24.85
C ASP A 40 18.95 2.38 24.65
N ALA A 41 19.46 2.93 25.76
CA ALA A 41 20.54 3.93 25.72
C ALA A 41 21.85 3.36 25.13
N ALA A 42 22.13 2.07 25.32
CA ALA A 42 23.29 1.41 24.72
C ALA A 42 23.13 1.29 23.20
N ASN A 43 21.95 0.97 22.73
CA ASN A 43 21.64 0.92 21.30
C ASN A 43 21.71 2.31 20.65
N PHE A 44 21.27 3.35 21.36
CA PHE A 44 21.38 4.73 20.90
C PHE A 44 22.84 5.14 20.69
N ARG A 45 23.72 4.82 21.65
CA ARG A 45 25.15 5.13 21.53
C ARG A 45 25.77 4.38 20.35
N LYS A 46 25.46 3.11 20.14
CA LYS A 46 25.91 2.33 18.98
C LYS A 46 25.38 2.93 17.67
N ALA A 47 24.10 3.34 17.62
CA ALA A 47 23.52 3.99 16.44
C ALA A 47 24.27 5.26 16.04
N LEU A 48 24.78 6.01 17.01
CA LEU A 48 25.58 7.23 16.76
C LEU A 48 26.97 6.95 16.18
N THR A 49 27.53 5.74 16.41
CA THR A 49 28.83 5.33 15.85
C THR A 49 28.73 4.77 14.43
N ARG A 50 27.52 4.48 13.93
CA ARG A 50 27.34 3.94 12.59
C ARG A 50 27.59 5.01 11.51
N ASP A 51 28.16 4.57 10.39
CA ASP A 51 28.47 5.40 9.23
C ASP A 51 27.37 5.37 8.18
N THR A 52 26.41 4.43 8.28
CA THR A 52 25.23 4.33 7.43
C THR A 52 23.97 4.64 8.21
N PHE A 53 22.97 5.27 7.56
CA PHE A 53 21.67 5.56 8.17
C PHE A 53 20.90 4.25 8.48
N GLU A 54 20.98 3.29 7.59
CA GLU A 54 20.35 1.96 7.73
C GLU A 54 20.95 1.19 8.91
N GLY A 55 22.29 1.22 9.06
CA GLY A 55 22.97 0.64 10.20
C GLY A 55 22.61 1.34 11.52
N ALA A 56 22.51 2.67 11.52
CA ALA A 56 22.09 3.45 12.67
C ALA A 56 20.64 3.13 13.09
N MET A 57 19.72 3.01 12.13
CA MET A 57 18.33 2.63 12.39
C MET A 57 18.22 1.19 12.92
N ALA A 58 19.02 0.26 12.39
CA ALA A 58 19.07 -1.12 12.86
C ALA A 58 19.56 -1.21 14.33
N GLU A 59 20.57 -0.43 14.70
CA GLU A 59 21.03 -0.37 16.11
C GLU A 59 19.95 0.22 17.03
N LEU A 60 19.27 1.29 16.62
CA LEU A 60 18.15 1.86 17.38
C LEU A 60 17.08 0.83 17.67
N ASN A 61 16.78 -0.02 16.70
CA ASN A 61 15.78 -1.09 16.80
C ASN A 61 16.33 -2.38 17.48
N GLY A 62 17.58 -2.38 17.93
CA GLY A 62 18.19 -3.52 18.60
C GLY A 62 18.64 -4.68 17.68
N THR A 63 18.67 -4.46 16.35
CA THR A 63 19.05 -5.49 15.36
C THR A 63 20.41 -5.23 14.71
N GLY A 64 21.04 -4.09 14.95
CA GLY A 64 22.25 -3.63 14.28
C GLY A 64 23.51 -4.47 14.52
N HIS A 65 23.55 -5.27 15.56
CA HIS A 65 24.68 -6.15 15.87
C HIS A 65 24.88 -7.31 14.88
N ARG A 66 23.96 -7.52 13.95
CA ARG A 66 24.02 -8.63 12.97
C ARG A 66 24.94 -8.31 11.77
N LEU A 67 25.07 -7.04 11.40
CA LEU A 67 25.90 -6.62 10.27
C LEU A 67 26.68 -5.34 10.62
N GLY A 68 27.98 -5.33 10.34
CA GLY A 68 28.81 -4.13 10.38
C GLY A 68 28.58 -3.23 9.15
N ASP A 69 28.93 -1.94 9.24
CA ASP A 69 28.81 -1.01 8.12
C ASP A 69 29.61 -1.47 6.89
N GLU A 70 30.81 -2.02 7.06
CA GLU A 70 31.59 -2.62 5.97
C GLU A 70 30.86 -3.75 5.28
N GLN A 71 30.17 -4.60 6.04
CA GLN A 71 29.39 -5.71 5.46
C GLN A 71 28.18 -5.19 4.69
N ILE A 72 27.52 -4.15 5.19
CA ILE A 72 26.41 -3.48 4.49
C ILE A 72 26.91 -2.84 3.20
N ILE A 73 27.99 -2.07 3.25
CA ILE A 73 28.60 -1.41 2.09
C ILE A 73 29.07 -2.44 1.07
N THR A 74 29.74 -3.52 1.52
CA THR A 74 30.21 -4.61 0.65
C THR A 74 29.02 -5.35 -0.02
N SER A 75 27.96 -5.60 0.74
CA SER A 75 26.75 -6.21 0.20
C SER A 75 26.07 -5.31 -0.84
N LEU A 76 25.96 -4.02 -0.58
CA LEU A 76 25.41 -3.05 -1.52
C LEU A 76 26.31 -2.89 -2.77
N ALA A 77 27.63 -2.84 -2.59
CA ALA A 77 28.59 -2.78 -3.69
C ALA A 77 28.57 -4.07 -4.56
N SER A 78 28.42 -5.23 -3.93
CA SER A 78 28.28 -6.51 -4.65
C SER A 78 26.99 -6.58 -5.48
N LEU A 79 25.94 -5.89 -5.03
CA LEU A 79 24.69 -5.74 -5.76
C LEU A 79 24.85 -4.81 -6.99
N GLY A 80 25.71 -3.77 -6.88
CA GLY A 80 26.00 -2.82 -7.96
C GLY A 80 27.06 -3.27 -8.98
N ALA A 81 28.00 -4.16 -8.61
CA ALA A 81 29.17 -4.52 -9.40
C ALA A 81 28.98 -5.70 -10.36
N GLY A 82 27.77 -6.11 -10.66
CA GLY A 82 27.43 -7.30 -11.43
C GLY A 82 27.53 -7.17 -12.93
N THR A 83 28.75 -7.27 -13.50
CA THR A 83 28.96 -7.54 -14.92
C THR A 83 29.36 -9.00 -15.12
N GLY A 84 28.43 -9.94 -15.19
CA GLY A 84 28.68 -11.34 -15.48
C GLY A 84 27.40 -12.15 -15.59
N ALA A 85 27.36 -13.07 -16.54
CA ALA A 85 26.21 -13.87 -16.94
C ALA A 85 25.63 -14.81 -15.84
N ASP A 86 26.31 -14.97 -14.70
CA ASP A 86 25.95 -15.90 -13.61
C ASP A 86 25.60 -15.25 -12.28
N LYS A 87 25.36 -13.93 -12.27
CA LYS A 87 24.87 -13.28 -11.05
C LYS A 87 23.34 -13.38 -11.01
N PRO A 88 22.75 -13.71 -9.84
CA PRO A 88 21.32 -13.56 -9.71
C PRO A 88 21.02 -12.11 -10.12
N ARG A 89 20.47 -11.96 -11.30
CA ARG A 89 19.98 -10.69 -11.78
C ARG A 89 18.96 -10.25 -10.74
N ILE A 90 19.36 -9.35 -9.83
CA ILE A 90 18.39 -8.53 -9.16
C ILE A 90 17.80 -7.73 -10.33
N VAL A 91 16.80 -8.31 -10.92
CA VAL A 91 15.85 -7.53 -11.66
C VAL A 91 15.41 -6.53 -10.62
N ALA A 92 15.88 -5.28 -10.75
CA ALA A 92 15.23 -4.19 -10.06
C ALA A 92 13.76 -4.45 -10.30
N ARG A 93 13.06 -4.93 -9.27
CA ARG A 93 11.61 -4.97 -9.34
C ARG A 93 11.29 -3.50 -9.46
N THR A 94 11.11 -3.08 -10.70
CA THR A 94 10.43 -1.82 -10.96
C THR A 94 9.18 -1.95 -10.13
N LEU A 95 9.06 -1.11 -9.10
CA LEU A 95 7.82 -0.97 -8.36
C LEU A 95 6.77 -0.77 -9.46
N GLY A 96 5.90 -1.79 -9.64
CA GLY A 96 4.94 -1.79 -10.74
C GLY A 96 5.37 -2.60 -11.96
N ALA A 97 5.56 -3.92 -11.85
CA ALA A 97 5.42 -4.79 -13.00
C ALA A 97 3.95 -4.67 -13.47
N LEU A 98 3.75 -4.06 -14.65
CA LEU A 98 2.41 -3.80 -15.23
C LEU A 98 1.50 -5.03 -15.30
N THR A 99 2.07 -6.24 -15.15
CA THR A 99 1.37 -7.51 -15.25
C THR A 99 1.06 -8.15 -13.89
N ASN A 100 1.77 -7.80 -12.81
CA ASN A 100 1.67 -8.52 -11.54
C ASN A 100 1.56 -7.61 -10.30
N ASP A 101 1.98 -6.35 -10.39
CA ASP A 101 1.93 -5.45 -9.25
C ASP A 101 0.70 -4.54 -9.34
N LEU A 102 -0.02 -4.44 -8.24
CA LEU A 102 -1.17 -3.56 -8.12
C LEU A 102 -0.84 -2.43 -7.14
N VAL A 103 -1.24 -1.21 -7.48
CA VAL A 103 -1.13 -0.05 -6.61
C VAL A 103 -2.42 0.13 -5.84
N TYR A 104 -2.30 0.25 -4.52
CA TYR A 104 -3.42 0.58 -3.66
C TYR A 104 -3.72 2.09 -3.72
N THR A 105 -4.98 2.42 -3.96
CA THR A 105 -5.49 3.79 -3.88
C THR A 105 -6.57 3.85 -2.80
N PRO A 106 -6.36 4.62 -1.72
CA PRO A 106 -7.36 4.77 -0.69
C PRO A 106 -8.55 5.59 -1.19
N LEU A 107 -9.74 5.20 -0.77
CA LEU A 107 -10.97 5.97 -0.93
C LEU A 107 -11.46 6.46 0.43
N GLN A 108 -12.22 7.56 0.45
CA GLN A 108 -12.97 7.90 1.64
C GLN A 108 -13.95 6.77 1.94
N PRO A 109 -13.99 6.22 3.17
CA PRO A 109 -14.88 5.11 3.50
C PRO A 109 -16.33 5.41 3.10
N CYS A 110 -16.91 4.53 2.31
CA CYS A 110 -18.24 4.72 1.75
C CYS A 110 -19.04 3.43 1.74
N ARG A 111 -20.28 3.48 2.21
CA ARG A 111 -21.13 2.29 2.26
C ARG A 111 -21.62 1.90 0.89
N ILE A 112 -21.27 0.69 0.46
CA ILE A 112 -21.74 0.13 -0.81
C ILE A 112 -22.86 -0.91 -0.62
N VAL A 113 -22.94 -1.60 0.53
CA VAL A 113 -24.00 -2.58 0.83
C VAL A 113 -24.53 -2.37 2.24
N ASP A 114 -25.83 -2.39 2.40
CA ASP A 114 -26.53 -2.56 3.69
C ASP A 114 -27.81 -3.36 3.48
N THR A 115 -27.74 -4.67 3.70
CA THR A 115 -28.88 -5.56 3.45
C THR A 115 -30.07 -5.31 4.40
N ARG A 116 -29.88 -4.56 5.49
CA ARG A 116 -30.96 -4.17 6.40
C ARG A 116 -31.90 -3.15 5.75
N LEU A 117 -31.38 -2.39 4.77
CA LEU A 117 -32.10 -1.33 4.06
C LEU A 117 -32.66 -1.78 2.72
N THR A 118 -32.56 -3.07 2.37
CA THR A 118 -33.09 -3.63 1.13
C THR A 118 -34.31 -4.49 1.37
N GLY A 119 -35.23 -4.53 0.42
CA GLY A 119 -36.37 -5.44 0.46
C GLY A 119 -36.02 -6.93 0.45
N ALA A 120 -34.79 -7.26 -0.01
CA ALA A 120 -34.28 -8.65 -0.01
C ALA A 120 -33.80 -9.11 1.39
N GLY A 121 -33.63 -8.21 2.34
CA GLY A 121 -33.33 -8.51 3.74
C GLY A 121 -32.02 -9.30 3.96
N THR A 122 -32.05 -10.23 4.91
CA THR A 122 -30.92 -11.12 5.24
C THR A 122 -30.51 -12.01 4.08
N ILE A 123 -29.26 -12.47 4.09
CA ILE A 123 -28.83 -13.62 3.26
C ILE A 123 -29.11 -14.88 4.06
N ALA A 124 -29.85 -15.83 3.48
CA ALA A 124 -30.23 -17.06 4.16
C ALA A 124 -29.00 -17.98 4.36
N ALA A 125 -29.04 -18.80 5.40
CA ALA A 125 -27.97 -19.77 5.69
C ALA A 125 -27.68 -20.69 4.49
N GLY A 126 -26.41 -20.90 4.19
CA GLY A 126 -25.93 -21.73 3.07
C GLY A 126 -26.17 -21.14 1.68
N THR A 127 -26.58 -19.87 1.58
CA THR A 127 -26.85 -19.22 0.28
C THR A 127 -25.89 -18.06 0.00
N THR A 128 -25.97 -17.53 -1.21
CA THR A 128 -25.13 -16.44 -1.71
C THR A 128 -25.96 -15.23 -2.14
N ARG A 129 -25.32 -14.06 -2.15
CA ARG A 129 -25.82 -12.85 -2.80
C ARG A 129 -24.70 -12.09 -3.47
N ASN A 130 -24.96 -11.55 -4.65
CA ASN A 130 -24.01 -10.85 -5.48
C ASN A 130 -24.16 -9.34 -5.32
N PHE A 131 -23.04 -8.60 -5.39
CA PHE A 131 -22.97 -7.16 -5.17
C PHE A 131 -22.03 -6.48 -6.14
N VAL A 132 -22.27 -5.19 -6.39
CA VAL A 132 -21.43 -4.29 -7.14
C VAL A 132 -20.56 -3.49 -6.16
N ALA A 133 -19.28 -3.30 -6.46
CA ALA A 133 -18.36 -2.49 -5.67
C ALA A 133 -17.87 -1.24 -6.41
N ILE A 134 -17.74 -1.31 -7.74
CA ILE A 134 -17.21 -0.21 -8.56
C ILE A 134 -18.11 0.06 -9.78
N ASN A 135 -17.87 1.21 -10.42
CA ASN A 135 -18.52 1.60 -11.68
C ASN A 135 -20.07 1.72 -11.61
N ALA A 136 -20.64 1.82 -10.43
CA ALA A 136 -22.04 2.14 -10.24
C ALA A 136 -22.24 3.65 -10.05
N SER A 137 -23.32 4.21 -10.57
CA SER A 137 -23.70 5.61 -10.33
C SER A 137 -24.09 5.87 -8.87
N ASN A 138 -24.62 4.85 -8.20
CA ASN A 138 -24.96 4.81 -6.76
C ASN A 138 -25.12 3.37 -6.29
N PHE A 139 -25.28 3.17 -4.99
CA PHE A 139 -25.43 1.85 -4.36
C PHE A 139 -26.76 1.67 -3.64
N THR A 140 -27.75 2.53 -3.89
CA THR A 140 -29.05 2.50 -3.21
C THR A 140 -29.82 1.20 -3.42
N GLY A 141 -29.67 0.57 -4.60
CA GLY A 141 -30.30 -0.71 -4.91
C GLY A 141 -29.84 -1.87 -4.01
N GLN A 142 -28.66 -1.75 -3.42
CA GLN A 142 -28.12 -2.71 -2.44
C GLN A 142 -28.03 -2.13 -1.02
N GLY A 143 -28.77 -1.04 -0.76
CA GLY A 143 -28.89 -0.40 0.55
C GLY A 143 -27.72 0.50 0.92
N GLY A 144 -26.81 0.76 -0.02
CA GLY A 144 -25.65 1.62 0.17
C GLY A 144 -25.90 3.09 -0.16
N SER A 145 -24.82 3.81 -0.38
CA SER A 145 -24.79 5.26 -0.63
C SER A 145 -25.59 5.67 -1.89
N ALA A 146 -26.19 6.84 -1.83
CA ALA A 146 -26.78 7.51 -3.00
C ALA A 146 -25.73 8.10 -3.97
N THR A 147 -24.45 8.01 -3.63
CA THR A 147 -23.35 8.45 -4.47
C THR A 147 -22.60 7.26 -5.07
N ASN A 148 -21.72 7.50 -6.05
CA ASN A 148 -20.85 6.49 -6.64
C ASN A 148 -19.63 6.12 -5.77
N CYS A 149 -19.52 6.64 -4.55
CA CYS A 149 -18.39 6.38 -3.64
C CYS A 149 -16.99 6.68 -4.24
N GLY A 150 -16.88 7.49 -5.28
CA GLY A 150 -15.62 7.74 -5.99
C GLY A 150 -15.15 6.56 -6.85
N THR A 151 -16.03 5.60 -7.14
CA THR A 151 -15.67 4.36 -7.85
C THR A 151 -16.02 4.36 -9.35
N LEU A 152 -16.62 5.43 -9.86
CA LEU A 152 -17.04 5.52 -11.26
C LEU A 152 -15.82 5.66 -12.19
N GLY A 153 -15.78 4.85 -13.24
CA GLY A 153 -14.69 4.86 -14.23
C GLY A 153 -13.41 4.15 -13.79
N LEU A 154 -13.42 3.42 -12.67
CA LEU A 154 -12.25 2.70 -12.19
C LEU A 154 -11.98 1.43 -12.99
N SER A 155 -10.70 1.20 -13.30
CA SER A 155 -10.15 -0.05 -13.83
C SER A 155 -9.44 -0.79 -12.70
N ALA A 156 -10.19 -1.25 -11.70
CA ALA A 156 -9.63 -1.96 -10.54
C ALA A 156 -9.58 -3.47 -10.80
N THR A 157 -8.62 -4.15 -10.19
CA THR A 157 -8.48 -5.62 -10.19
C THR A 157 -8.94 -6.21 -8.85
N ALA A 158 -8.88 -5.42 -7.78
CA ALA A 158 -9.36 -5.79 -6.47
C ALA A 158 -9.84 -4.56 -5.69
N VAL A 159 -10.69 -4.78 -4.71
CA VAL A 159 -11.21 -3.75 -3.81
C VAL A 159 -10.89 -4.07 -2.37
N ALA A 160 -10.59 -3.04 -1.58
CA ALA A 160 -10.45 -3.14 -0.14
C ALA A 160 -11.80 -2.82 0.52
N LEU A 161 -12.32 -3.77 1.26
CA LEU A 161 -13.65 -3.72 1.87
C LEU A 161 -13.55 -3.90 3.38
N ASN A 162 -14.39 -3.20 4.11
CA ASN A 162 -14.73 -3.52 5.49
C ASN A 162 -16.09 -4.23 5.48
N VAL A 163 -16.10 -5.52 5.81
CA VAL A 163 -17.30 -6.36 5.77
C VAL A 163 -17.78 -6.64 7.19
N THR A 164 -19.00 -6.28 7.50
CA THR A 164 -19.64 -6.51 8.79
C THR A 164 -20.81 -7.48 8.64
N ALA A 165 -20.76 -8.61 9.35
CA ALA A 165 -21.90 -9.48 9.58
C ALA A 165 -22.72 -8.94 10.76
N VAL A 166 -24.03 -8.82 10.63
CA VAL A 166 -24.93 -8.21 11.63
C VAL A 166 -26.13 -9.10 11.90
N ALA A 167 -26.49 -9.25 13.17
CA ALA A 167 -27.69 -9.98 13.63
C ALA A 167 -27.77 -11.41 13.05
N TYR A 168 -26.67 -12.14 13.07
CA TYR A 168 -26.59 -13.52 12.57
C TYR A 168 -27.25 -14.51 13.53
N ALA A 169 -27.83 -15.57 12.93
CA ALA A 169 -28.66 -16.56 13.64
C ALA A 169 -27.86 -17.54 14.53
N GLY A 170 -26.53 -17.64 14.35
CA GLY A 170 -25.69 -18.58 15.08
C GLY A 170 -24.20 -18.40 14.80
N THR A 171 -23.37 -19.25 15.41
CA THR A 171 -21.93 -19.30 15.12
C THR A 171 -21.67 -19.79 13.70
N GLY A 172 -20.79 -19.09 12.97
CA GLY A 172 -20.49 -19.41 11.58
C GLY A 172 -19.47 -18.45 10.96
N HIS A 173 -19.51 -18.38 9.65
CA HIS A 173 -18.65 -17.48 8.89
C HIS A 173 -19.33 -17.03 7.61
N ALA A 174 -18.79 -15.97 7.04
CA ALA A 174 -19.08 -15.54 5.67
C ALA A 174 -17.81 -15.62 4.83
N THR A 175 -17.99 -15.91 3.56
CA THR A 175 -16.95 -15.90 2.54
C THR A 175 -17.29 -14.87 1.49
N VAL A 176 -16.36 -13.94 1.23
CA VAL A 176 -16.45 -12.95 0.17
C VAL A 176 -15.46 -13.35 -0.92
N TYR A 177 -15.94 -13.46 -2.14
CA TYR A 177 -15.13 -13.96 -3.25
C TYR A 177 -15.57 -13.33 -4.58
N PRO A 178 -14.75 -13.38 -5.64
CA PRO A 178 -15.08 -12.79 -6.94
C PRO A 178 -16.37 -13.38 -7.53
N PHE A 179 -17.21 -12.51 -8.07
CA PHE A 179 -18.42 -12.96 -8.78
C PHE A 179 -18.05 -13.88 -9.95
N GLY A 180 -18.85 -14.91 -10.15
CA GLY A 180 -18.68 -15.88 -11.25
C GLY A 180 -17.65 -16.97 -10.98
N THR A 181 -17.01 -16.99 -9.81
CA THR A 181 -16.11 -18.07 -9.40
C THR A 181 -16.78 -19.06 -8.46
N THR A 182 -16.16 -20.22 -8.25
CA THR A 182 -16.63 -21.21 -7.28
C THR A 182 -16.36 -20.74 -5.86
N LEU A 183 -17.25 -21.12 -4.91
CA LEU A 183 -17.06 -20.82 -3.49
C LEU A 183 -15.73 -21.41 -2.99
N PRO A 184 -14.77 -20.58 -2.53
CA PRO A 184 -13.51 -21.08 -2.01
C PRO A 184 -13.65 -21.64 -0.60
N THR A 185 -12.74 -22.52 -0.21
CA THR A 185 -12.62 -23.02 1.17
C THR A 185 -11.88 -21.98 2.03
N ALA A 186 -12.53 -20.84 2.27
CA ALA A 186 -11.94 -19.72 3.03
C ALA A 186 -13.04 -18.99 3.81
N ALA A 187 -12.68 -18.41 4.94
CA ALA A 187 -13.56 -17.54 5.72
C ALA A 187 -13.04 -16.09 5.65
N SER A 188 -13.93 -15.16 5.30
CA SER A 188 -13.61 -13.73 5.29
C SER A 188 -13.97 -13.07 6.62
N VAL A 189 -15.11 -13.44 7.21
CA VAL A 189 -15.57 -12.95 8.52
C VAL A 189 -16.09 -14.13 9.33
N ASN A 190 -15.51 -14.35 10.51
CA ASN A 190 -16.00 -15.34 11.47
C ASN A 190 -16.84 -14.64 12.54
N TYR A 191 -17.92 -15.25 12.98
CA TYR A 191 -18.80 -14.73 14.01
C TYR A 191 -19.28 -15.82 14.96
N ASN A 192 -19.55 -15.47 16.22
CA ASN A 192 -19.99 -16.36 17.26
C ASN A 192 -21.40 -16.01 17.72
N ALA A 193 -22.19 -17.04 18.04
CA ALA A 193 -23.50 -16.87 18.65
C ALA A 193 -23.42 -15.92 19.88
N GLY A 194 -24.41 -15.06 20.02
CA GLY A 194 -24.48 -14.10 21.12
C GLY A 194 -23.76 -12.77 20.87
N THR A 195 -23.01 -12.62 19.80
CA THR A 195 -22.44 -11.34 19.35
C THR A 195 -23.38 -10.70 18.33
N PHE A 196 -23.66 -9.40 18.46
CA PHE A 196 -24.62 -8.72 17.56
C PHE A 196 -24.00 -8.38 16.18
N ALA A 197 -22.74 -8.01 16.16
CA ALA A 197 -22.01 -7.67 14.94
C ALA A 197 -20.54 -8.06 15.04
N THR A 198 -19.96 -8.47 13.90
CA THR A 198 -18.53 -8.74 13.75
C THR A 198 -18.08 -8.22 12.40
N ASN A 199 -16.93 -7.57 12.34
CA ASN A 199 -16.38 -7.04 11.11
C ASN A 199 -14.96 -7.51 10.84
N ASN A 200 -14.56 -7.47 9.57
CA ASN A 200 -13.19 -7.70 9.12
C ASN A 200 -12.89 -6.88 7.88
N GLY A 201 -11.66 -6.37 7.80
CA GLY A 201 -11.11 -5.77 6.58
C GLY A 201 -10.60 -6.86 5.65
N ILE A 202 -11.03 -6.84 4.40
CA ILE A 202 -10.65 -7.83 3.39
C ILE A 202 -10.24 -7.16 2.08
N ILE A 203 -9.44 -7.86 1.29
CA ILE A 203 -9.17 -7.52 -0.10
C ILE A 203 -9.88 -8.57 -0.95
N ALA A 204 -10.85 -8.14 -1.76
CA ALA A 204 -11.58 -9.00 -2.67
C ALA A 204 -11.15 -8.73 -4.11
N GLN A 205 -10.71 -9.76 -4.83
CA GLN A 205 -10.57 -9.66 -6.27
C GLN A 205 -11.95 -9.45 -6.90
N ILE A 206 -11.97 -8.76 -8.02
CA ILE A 206 -13.17 -8.54 -8.83
C ILE A 206 -12.93 -9.11 -10.23
N PRO A 207 -13.99 -9.48 -10.98
CA PRO A 207 -13.87 -10.03 -12.32
C PRO A 207 -13.15 -9.07 -13.27
N ASN A 208 -12.24 -9.61 -14.09
CA ASN A 208 -11.63 -8.88 -15.19
C ASN A 208 -11.70 -9.75 -16.46
N PRO A 209 -12.45 -9.36 -17.52
CA PRO A 209 -13.22 -8.12 -17.63
C PRO A 209 -14.37 -8.03 -16.63
N LEU A 210 -14.85 -6.80 -16.37
CA LEU A 210 -15.97 -6.55 -15.47
C LEU A 210 -17.21 -7.34 -15.87
N ALA A 211 -17.88 -7.92 -14.88
CA ALA A 211 -19.12 -8.66 -15.03
C ALA A 211 -20.32 -7.84 -14.51
N SER A 212 -21.50 -8.44 -14.41
CA SER A 212 -22.71 -7.80 -13.88
C SER A 212 -22.61 -7.48 -12.39
N PHE A 213 -21.74 -8.18 -11.67
CA PHE A 213 -21.43 -7.97 -10.25
C PHE A 213 -19.92 -8.12 -10.05
N ASP A 214 -19.43 -7.59 -8.94
CA ASP A 214 -17.99 -7.60 -8.63
C ASP A 214 -17.64 -8.70 -7.63
N PHE A 215 -18.47 -8.90 -6.62
CA PHE A 215 -18.22 -9.92 -5.61
C PHE A 215 -19.49 -10.62 -5.14
N THR A 216 -19.29 -11.78 -4.54
CA THR A 216 -20.33 -12.62 -3.95
C THR A 216 -20.07 -12.78 -2.46
N VAL A 217 -21.12 -12.71 -1.66
CA VAL A 217 -21.09 -13.06 -0.23
C VAL A 217 -21.85 -14.36 -0.05
N TRP A 218 -21.19 -15.39 0.46
CA TRP A 218 -21.79 -16.61 1.00
C TRP A 218 -21.81 -16.54 2.52
N THR A 219 -22.82 -17.12 3.16
CA THR A 219 -22.95 -17.14 4.62
C THR A 219 -23.34 -18.51 5.15
N ALA A 220 -22.69 -18.95 6.24
CA ALA A 220 -23.02 -20.19 6.93
C ALA A 220 -24.32 -20.10 7.74
N GLN A 221 -24.67 -18.89 8.23
CA GLN A 221 -25.87 -18.63 9.01
C GLN A 221 -26.64 -17.46 8.42
N THR A 222 -27.95 -17.44 8.58
CA THR A 222 -28.77 -16.28 8.17
C THR A 222 -28.27 -15.02 8.85
N SER A 223 -27.89 -14.01 8.05
CA SER A 223 -27.28 -12.79 8.54
C SER A 223 -27.55 -11.59 7.64
N HIS A 224 -27.51 -10.40 8.20
CA HIS A 224 -27.35 -9.16 7.45
C HIS A 224 -25.87 -8.87 7.21
N TYR A 225 -25.60 -8.15 6.12
CA TYR A 225 -24.27 -7.69 5.77
C TYR A 225 -24.27 -6.20 5.48
N VAL A 226 -23.24 -5.56 6.03
CA VAL A 226 -22.90 -4.18 5.77
C VAL A 226 -21.51 -4.17 5.19
N VAL A 227 -21.30 -3.52 4.03
CA VAL A 227 -20.00 -3.45 3.38
C VAL A 227 -19.68 -2.01 3.05
N ASP A 228 -18.51 -1.58 3.52
CA ASP A 228 -17.96 -0.27 3.21
C ASP A 228 -16.71 -0.46 2.34
N ILE A 229 -16.60 0.27 1.22
CA ILE A 229 -15.38 0.32 0.42
C ILE A 229 -14.44 1.37 1.03
N VAL A 230 -13.15 1.01 1.12
CA VAL A 230 -12.11 1.89 1.69
C VAL A 230 -10.94 2.14 0.73
N GLY A 231 -10.91 1.45 -0.40
CA GLY A 231 -9.90 1.61 -1.43
C GLY A 231 -9.99 0.56 -2.52
N TYR A 232 -9.11 0.66 -3.47
CA TYR A 232 -9.00 -0.31 -4.58
C TYR A 232 -7.56 -0.53 -4.98
N PHE A 233 -7.34 -1.61 -5.73
CA PHE A 233 -6.07 -1.97 -6.33
C PHE A 233 -6.23 -1.96 -7.85
N ALA A 234 -5.33 -1.25 -8.52
CA ALA A 234 -5.29 -1.16 -9.98
C ALA A 234 -3.85 -1.31 -10.48
N PRO A 235 -3.63 -1.74 -11.72
CA PRO A 235 -2.31 -1.69 -12.35
C PRO A 235 -1.74 -0.27 -12.27
N PRO A 236 -0.42 -0.12 -12.03
CA PRO A 236 0.19 1.19 -12.03
C PRO A 236 0.02 1.85 -13.41
N VAL A 237 -0.46 3.07 -13.43
CA VAL A 237 -0.43 3.88 -14.65
C VAL A 237 0.99 4.42 -14.77
N ALA A 238 1.73 3.97 -15.77
CA ALA A 238 3.03 4.53 -16.08
C ALA A 238 2.83 6.01 -16.43
N THR A 239 3.30 6.90 -15.56
CA THR A 239 3.46 8.30 -15.93
C THR A 239 4.56 8.30 -16.98
N ALA A 240 4.22 8.62 -18.22
CA ALA A 240 5.22 8.82 -19.25
C ALA A 240 6.17 9.90 -18.73
N LEU A 241 7.44 9.52 -18.51
CA LEU A 241 8.48 10.51 -18.32
C LEU A 241 8.48 11.38 -19.56
N GLN A 242 7.96 12.58 -19.45
CA GLN A 242 8.09 13.57 -20.50
C GLN A 242 9.52 14.12 -20.46
N CYS A 243 10.45 13.30 -20.93
CA CYS A 243 11.75 13.79 -21.30
C CYS A 243 11.57 14.49 -22.67
N VAL A 244 11.51 15.81 -22.66
CA VAL A 244 11.63 16.58 -23.89
C VAL A 244 13.10 16.53 -24.27
N GLU A 245 13.47 15.74 -25.28
CA GLU A 245 14.73 15.93 -25.97
C GLU A 245 14.65 17.31 -26.62
N THR A 246 15.40 18.27 -26.09
CA THR A 246 15.66 19.49 -26.86
C THR A 246 16.62 19.07 -27.95
N ASP A 247 16.15 19.14 -29.21
CA ASP A 247 17.02 19.02 -30.36
C ASP A 247 18.27 19.86 -30.13
N ASN A 248 19.39 19.21 -30.14
CA ASN A 248 20.69 19.81 -29.94
C ASN A 248 21.09 20.61 -31.16
N THR A 249 20.37 21.68 -31.44
CA THR A 249 20.71 22.61 -32.48
C THR A 249 21.90 23.42 -32.01
N ASN A 250 23.10 22.92 -32.39
CA ASN A 250 24.35 23.66 -32.44
C ASN A 250 24.56 24.68 -31.32
N LEU A 251 24.98 24.21 -30.14
CA LEU A 251 25.65 25.08 -29.19
C LEU A 251 26.98 25.50 -29.85
N PRO A 252 27.18 26.75 -30.25
CA PRO A 252 28.45 27.21 -30.81
C PRO A 252 29.48 27.11 -29.67
N ILE A 253 30.35 26.12 -29.76
CA ILE A 253 31.54 26.06 -28.91
C ILE A 253 32.54 27.07 -29.49
N PRO A 254 32.92 28.11 -28.73
CA PRO A 254 33.89 29.07 -29.22
C PRO A 254 35.21 28.36 -29.59
N ALA A 255 35.78 28.72 -30.74
CA ALA A 255 37.01 28.09 -31.27
C ALA A 255 38.25 28.16 -30.33
N ASN A 256 38.16 28.85 -29.24
CA ASN A 256 39.26 29.12 -28.29
C ASN A 256 39.13 28.39 -26.97
N GLY A 257 38.50 27.22 -26.89
CA GLY A 257 38.46 26.39 -25.67
C GLY A 257 37.50 26.90 -24.58
N GLY A 258 36.54 27.74 -24.90
CA GLY A 258 35.49 28.13 -23.98
C GLY A 258 34.50 26.99 -23.75
N THR A 259 34.03 26.84 -22.51
CA THR A 259 32.97 25.84 -22.14
C THR A 259 31.57 26.41 -22.44
N GLY A 260 30.82 25.73 -23.25
CA GLY A 260 29.39 25.96 -23.43
C GLY A 260 28.60 25.18 -22.34
N ASN A 261 27.75 25.87 -21.58
CA ASN A 261 26.86 25.19 -20.63
C ASN A 261 25.59 24.73 -21.35
N ALA A 262 25.42 23.44 -21.49
CA ALA A 262 24.12 22.85 -21.85
C ALA A 262 23.25 22.77 -20.59
N VAL A 263 22.13 23.46 -20.56
CA VAL A 263 21.11 23.29 -19.52
C VAL A 263 20.22 22.14 -19.95
N ALA A 264 20.33 21.01 -19.27
CA ALA A 264 19.38 19.91 -19.45
C ALA A 264 18.00 20.37 -18.96
N PRO A 265 16.91 20.17 -19.74
CA PRO A 265 15.57 20.45 -19.24
C PRO A 265 15.29 19.54 -18.05
N ALA A 266 14.67 20.08 -16.99
CA ALA A 266 14.22 19.32 -15.87
C ALA A 266 13.12 18.37 -16.33
N CYS A 267 13.26 17.07 -16.03
CA CYS A 267 12.14 16.13 -16.17
C CYS A 267 11.08 16.53 -15.13
N ALA A 268 9.87 16.87 -15.59
CA ALA A 268 8.71 17.17 -14.76
C ALA A 268 7.96 15.88 -14.38
#